data_50d32f0c74ba17a3b158bebe6159e3dd
#
_entry.id   50d32f0c74ba17a3b158bebe6159e3dd
#
_cell.length_a   1.000
_cell.length_b   1.000
_cell.length_c   1.000
_cell.angle_alpha   90.00
_cell.angle_beta   90.00
_cell.angle_gamma   90.00
#
_symmetry.space_group_name_H-M   'P 1'
#
loop_
_entity.id
_entity.type
_entity.pdbx_description
1 polymer ?
#
loop_
_entity_poly.entity_id
_entity_poly.type
_entity_poly.pdbx_seq_one_letter_code
_entity_poly.pdbx_strand_id
1 'polypeptide(L)'
;MSQRRFLTKTTLVTRRAALMGLLLCLFPLFLLAETAPFRFAWLSDTHVGSGTGEQDLRAAVIDINSLTGLSFVVHSGDVTEYGSREQLRLAKDLLDGIKIPVHVIPGNHDTKWSESGATDFLRLWPEDRFVFEHGGFCFIGMHEGPLMKMGDGHWAPQDVRWLEETLKKLPDRNQPVIFITHYPIDDGIANWYVVLDLLKKYNTQVILCGHGHANHDYIFEGVPGVMGRSNLRVRAPAGGFNLVEIKDGVMTVSERATGQETKPPWHSVVLKQHDYGSDTNHYPRPDYLVNSRYPKVQTLWTHDTGNTIASTPAIWRDQAIVGDASGKVYALALKSGKVQWTFNTSNAVYSTPEVSGDLVVFASTDGNVYALKAANGKEAWRYTTSRPIVASPRIADGMVYIGSSEGNFRALDLASGKPVWQFDGLAGFVETKPLVYDGKVIFGAWDQYLYALDAKTGKLAWKWKGDKPGTLLSPAACWPIAANGKIFIVAPDRKMTALDARTGEQLWRTGDYVVRESIGLSQDQTRFYVRAMNDFIYAFSTSAARPEKVWELNAGFGYDINSAMLVEKDGVLFYGTKNGLLFALDAKTGAIKWEHKLGTGVMNTVVPLSSTQVLTTDFDGRVALVEARP
;
A
#
# COMPACT_ATOMS: atom_id res chain seq x y z
N MET A 1 74.26 -8.97 -16.03
CA MET A 1 75.44 -8.12 -15.76
C MET A 1 75.01 -7.20 -14.63
N SER A 2 75.56 -7.12 -13.50
CA SER A 2 76.72 -7.41 -12.67
C SER A 2 76.26 -7.22 -11.25
N GLN A 3 76.23 -8.18 -10.44
CA GLN A 3 77.11 -8.62 -9.34
C GLN A 3 77.89 -7.52 -8.61
N ARG A 4 77.74 -7.42 -7.26
CA ARG A 4 78.76 -7.62 -6.20
C ARG A 4 78.23 -7.00 -4.91
N ARG A 5 77.97 -7.76 -3.85
CA ARG A 5 78.79 -8.45 -2.83
C ARG A 5 79.33 -7.55 -1.71
N PHE A 6 78.86 -7.92 -0.47
CA PHE A 6 79.58 -8.05 0.81
C PHE A 6 80.17 -6.85 1.54
N LEU A 7 79.71 -6.66 2.83
CA LEU A 7 80.59 -6.96 3.98
C LEU A 7 79.89 -6.87 5.30
N THR A 8 80.10 -7.92 6.06
CA THR A 8 79.72 -8.15 7.49
C THR A 8 80.50 -7.22 8.44
N LYS A 9 79.89 -6.81 9.53
CA LYS A 9 80.58 -6.65 10.85
C LYS A 9 79.63 -7.01 11.97
N THR A 10 80.03 -8.02 12.70
CA THR A 10 79.55 -8.51 14.00
C THR A 10 80.08 -7.62 15.13
N THR A 11 79.23 -7.26 16.13
CA THR A 11 79.69 -7.05 17.52
C THR A 11 78.53 -7.16 18.54
N LEU A 12 78.67 -8.13 19.37
CA LEU A 12 78.35 -8.32 20.80
C LEU A 12 77.10 -7.69 21.45
N VAL A 13 76.21 -8.53 21.84
CA VAL A 13 75.61 -8.91 23.12
C VAL A 13 75.56 -7.85 24.24
N THR A 14 74.36 -7.46 24.61
CA THR A 14 73.96 -7.34 26.03
C THR A 14 72.48 -7.72 26.17
N ARG A 15 72.23 -8.73 27.02
CA ARG A 15 70.91 -9.20 27.48
C ARG A 15 70.25 -8.11 28.32
N ARG A 16 69.08 -7.65 27.92
CA ARG A 16 68.08 -7.10 28.85
C ARG A 16 66.76 -7.79 28.55
N ALA A 17 66.29 -8.53 29.58
CA ALA A 17 64.99 -9.15 29.63
C ALA A 17 63.93 -8.00 29.65
N ALA A 18 63.14 -7.89 28.58
CA ALA A 18 61.93 -7.07 28.60
C ALA A 18 60.74 -8.01 28.81
N LEU A 19 60.09 -7.92 29.95
CA LEU A 19 58.77 -8.49 30.22
C LEU A 19 57.82 -7.90 29.16
N MET A 20 57.37 -8.72 28.23
CA MET A 20 56.27 -8.42 27.35
C MET A 20 54.98 -8.70 28.12
N GLY A 21 54.40 -7.65 28.75
CA GLY A 21 53.07 -7.70 29.33
C GLY A 21 52.08 -7.87 28.19
N LEU A 22 51.42 -9.04 28.12
CA LEU A 22 50.25 -9.30 27.30
C LEU A 22 49.09 -8.46 27.83
N LEU A 23 48.87 -7.25 27.28
CA LEU A 23 47.63 -6.52 27.49
C LEU A 23 46.55 -7.28 26.71
N LEU A 24 45.86 -8.20 27.36
CA LEU A 24 44.54 -8.67 26.93
C LEU A 24 43.61 -7.46 26.98
N CYS A 25 43.33 -6.85 25.84
CA CYS A 25 42.17 -5.98 25.69
C CYS A 25 40.92 -6.84 25.87
N LEU A 26 40.46 -6.98 27.11
CA LEU A 26 39.09 -7.38 27.40
C LEU A 26 38.19 -6.28 26.87
N PHE A 27 37.74 -6.39 25.62
CA PHE A 27 36.53 -5.73 25.21
C PHE A 27 35.40 -6.32 26.09
N PRO A 28 34.69 -5.51 26.85
CA PRO A 28 33.51 -6.03 27.54
C PRO A 28 32.53 -6.40 26.43
N LEU A 29 32.32 -7.70 26.20
CA LEU A 29 31.08 -8.16 25.59
C LEU A 29 29.99 -7.79 26.61
N PHE A 30 29.30 -6.69 26.39
CA PHE A 30 28.03 -6.44 27.04
C PHE A 30 27.03 -7.48 26.49
N LEU A 31 27.03 -8.66 27.06
CA LEU A 31 25.93 -9.59 26.96
C LEU A 31 24.70 -8.88 27.55
N LEU A 32 23.58 -8.95 26.87
CA LEU A 32 22.28 -8.60 27.45
C LEU A 32 22.17 -9.38 28.78
N ALA A 33 21.62 -8.74 29.83
CA ALA A 33 21.40 -9.40 31.11
C ALA A 33 20.78 -10.79 30.87
N GLU A 34 21.25 -11.83 31.59
CA GLU A 34 20.70 -13.18 31.48
C GLU A 34 19.19 -13.15 31.70
N THR A 35 18.44 -13.16 30.58
CA THR A 35 16.97 -13.28 30.61
C THR A 35 16.61 -14.76 30.71
N ALA A 36 15.57 -15.08 31.47
CA ALA A 36 15.08 -16.47 31.52
C ALA A 36 14.70 -16.90 30.07
N PRO A 37 15.09 -18.10 29.64
CA PRO A 37 14.75 -18.61 28.33
C PRO A 37 13.25 -18.64 28.13
N PHE A 38 12.80 -18.24 26.92
CA PHE A 38 11.38 -18.31 26.55
C PHE A 38 11.21 -18.69 25.10
N ARG A 39 10.01 -19.16 24.74
CA ARG A 39 9.65 -19.56 23.38
C ARG A 39 8.31 -18.96 22.99
N PHE A 40 8.16 -18.68 21.70
CA PHE A 40 6.89 -18.27 21.12
C PHE A 40 6.65 -18.93 19.76
N ALA A 41 5.37 -19.03 19.38
CA ALA A 41 5.02 -19.47 18.05
C ALA A 41 4.89 -18.25 17.12
N TRP A 42 5.35 -18.41 15.89
CA TRP A 42 5.29 -17.37 14.86
C TRP A 42 4.53 -17.89 13.64
N LEU A 43 3.30 -17.38 13.50
CA LEU A 43 2.41 -17.58 12.35
C LEU A 43 2.60 -16.45 11.34
N SER A 44 2.46 -16.75 10.07
CA SER A 44 2.41 -15.80 8.96
C SER A 44 1.58 -16.36 7.82
N ASP A 45 0.98 -15.47 7.03
CA ASP A 45 0.37 -15.82 5.74
C ASP A 45 -0.62 -17.00 5.88
N THR A 46 -1.61 -16.85 6.75
CA THR A 46 -2.64 -17.87 7.00
C THR A 46 -3.72 -17.89 5.94
N HIS A 47 -3.95 -16.77 5.25
CA HIS A 47 -4.86 -16.63 4.11
C HIS A 47 -6.21 -17.33 4.33
N VAL A 48 -6.88 -17.06 5.45
CA VAL A 48 -8.23 -17.59 5.70
C VAL A 48 -9.16 -17.07 4.61
N GLY A 49 -9.85 -18.02 3.94
CA GLY A 49 -10.64 -17.74 2.73
C GLY A 49 -9.98 -18.23 1.45
N SER A 50 -8.70 -18.61 1.46
CA SER A 50 -8.06 -19.38 0.38
C SER A 50 -8.44 -20.85 0.48
N GLY A 51 -8.04 -21.65 -0.52
CA GLY A 51 -8.46 -23.06 -0.63
C GLY A 51 -8.22 -23.94 0.59
N THR A 52 -7.15 -23.71 1.37
CA THR A 52 -6.83 -24.51 2.57
C THR A 52 -6.62 -23.67 3.84
N GLY A 53 -6.66 -22.33 3.74
CA GLY A 53 -6.27 -21.42 4.81
C GLY A 53 -7.00 -21.66 6.13
N GLU A 54 -8.34 -21.83 6.10
CA GLU A 54 -9.13 -22.15 7.30
C GLU A 54 -8.66 -23.46 7.95
N GLN A 55 -8.51 -24.51 7.14
CA GLN A 55 -8.13 -25.84 7.66
C GLN A 55 -6.73 -25.83 8.25
N ASP A 56 -5.79 -25.14 7.59
CA ASP A 56 -4.40 -25.06 8.02
C ASP A 56 -4.26 -24.25 9.30
N LEU A 57 -4.97 -23.12 9.41
CA LEU A 57 -4.99 -22.33 10.65
C LEU A 57 -5.64 -23.09 11.80
N ARG A 58 -6.78 -23.76 11.56
CA ARG A 58 -7.45 -24.59 12.56
C ARG A 58 -6.52 -25.70 13.12
N ALA A 59 -5.80 -26.35 12.22
CA ALA A 59 -4.82 -27.36 12.61
C ALA A 59 -3.63 -26.76 13.40
N ALA A 60 -3.14 -25.58 12.99
CA ALA A 60 -2.09 -24.87 13.71
C ALA A 60 -2.52 -24.45 15.12
N VAL A 61 -3.74 -23.96 15.30
CA VAL A 61 -4.32 -23.63 16.63
C VAL A 61 -4.33 -24.84 17.56
N ILE A 62 -4.77 -26.00 17.05
CA ILE A 62 -4.79 -27.26 17.83
C ILE A 62 -3.35 -27.65 18.23
N ASP A 63 -2.42 -27.58 17.28
CA ASP A 63 -1.03 -27.96 17.49
C ASP A 63 -0.32 -27.01 18.48
N ILE A 64 -0.48 -25.70 18.32
CA ILE A 64 0.06 -24.69 19.25
C ILE A 64 -0.45 -24.93 20.68
N ASN A 65 -1.75 -25.21 20.84
CA ASN A 65 -2.35 -25.50 22.15
C ASN A 65 -1.85 -26.81 22.79
N SER A 66 -1.28 -27.72 22.01
CA SER A 66 -0.68 -28.97 22.50
C SER A 66 0.76 -28.80 23.01
N LEU A 67 1.42 -27.70 22.60
CA LEU A 67 2.79 -27.39 22.95
C LEU A 67 2.86 -26.77 24.36
N THR A 68 3.84 -27.19 25.12
CA THR A 68 4.11 -26.63 26.46
C THR A 68 5.22 -25.58 26.40
N GLY A 69 5.21 -24.62 27.32
CA GLY A 69 6.27 -23.63 27.46
C GLY A 69 6.33 -22.58 26.37
N LEU A 70 5.23 -22.35 25.64
CA LEU A 70 5.08 -21.19 24.78
C LEU A 70 4.53 -20.01 25.61
N SER A 71 5.12 -18.83 25.43
CA SER A 71 4.72 -17.61 26.13
C SER A 71 3.60 -16.86 25.42
N PHE A 72 3.65 -16.77 24.09
CA PHE A 72 2.70 -16.06 23.24
C PHE A 72 2.77 -16.54 21.80
N VAL A 73 1.91 -15.99 20.96
CA VAL A 73 1.94 -16.15 19.49
C VAL A 73 2.07 -14.78 18.85
N VAL A 74 2.89 -14.67 17.82
CA VAL A 74 2.94 -13.52 16.89
C VAL A 74 2.42 -13.95 15.54
N HIS A 75 1.58 -13.12 14.90
CA HIS A 75 1.13 -13.29 13.53
C HIS A 75 1.57 -12.09 12.69
N SER A 76 2.44 -12.32 11.71
CA SER A 76 3.11 -11.28 10.92
C SER A 76 2.37 -10.92 9.62
N GLY A 77 1.04 -11.00 9.60
CA GLY A 77 0.19 -10.51 8.50
C GLY A 77 -0.26 -11.56 7.51
N ASP A 78 -1.08 -11.12 6.53
CA ASP A 78 -1.84 -11.94 5.59
C ASP A 78 -2.68 -13.00 6.34
N VAL A 79 -3.48 -12.47 7.27
CA VAL A 79 -4.40 -13.26 8.09
C VAL A 79 -5.49 -13.87 7.21
N THR A 80 -5.96 -13.12 6.23
CA THR A 80 -7.04 -13.48 5.31
C THR A 80 -6.62 -13.37 3.84
N GLU A 81 -7.43 -13.95 2.93
CA GLU A 81 -7.16 -13.89 1.49
C GLU A 81 -7.56 -12.56 0.85
N TYR A 82 -8.62 -11.89 1.37
CA TYR A 82 -9.16 -10.67 0.76
C TYR A 82 -9.51 -9.57 1.77
N GLY A 83 -9.25 -9.74 3.07
CA GLY A 83 -9.64 -8.78 4.08
C GLY A 83 -11.15 -8.53 4.17
N SER A 84 -11.98 -9.48 3.74
CA SER A 84 -13.44 -9.35 3.89
C SER A 84 -13.85 -9.53 5.34
N ARG A 85 -14.97 -8.90 5.74
CA ARG A 85 -15.48 -8.98 7.11
C ARG A 85 -15.71 -10.42 7.56
N GLU A 86 -16.21 -11.26 6.67
CA GLU A 86 -16.48 -12.67 6.93
C GLU A 86 -15.18 -13.45 7.17
N GLN A 87 -14.16 -13.23 6.33
CA GLN A 87 -12.86 -13.89 6.48
C GLN A 87 -12.14 -13.40 7.74
N LEU A 88 -12.16 -12.10 8.02
CA LEU A 88 -11.57 -11.52 9.23
C LEU A 88 -12.21 -12.08 10.51
N ARG A 89 -13.56 -12.21 10.54
CA ARG A 89 -14.27 -12.83 11.68
C ARG A 89 -13.88 -14.27 11.87
N LEU A 90 -13.90 -15.06 10.79
CA LEU A 90 -13.51 -16.47 10.86
C LEU A 90 -12.07 -16.63 11.35
N ALA A 91 -11.15 -15.83 10.84
CA ALA A 91 -9.75 -15.84 11.29
C ALA A 91 -9.63 -15.47 12.77
N LYS A 92 -10.37 -14.43 13.21
CA LYS A 92 -10.41 -14.00 14.62
C LYS A 92 -10.94 -15.11 15.52
N ASP A 93 -12.07 -15.73 15.15
CA ASP A 93 -12.67 -16.83 15.92
C ASP A 93 -11.71 -18.04 16.05
N LEU A 94 -10.93 -18.34 15.01
CA LEU A 94 -9.92 -19.38 15.04
C LEU A 94 -8.74 -19.01 15.95
N LEU A 95 -8.20 -17.80 15.81
CA LEU A 95 -7.07 -17.32 16.61
C LEU A 95 -7.44 -17.18 18.10
N ASP A 96 -8.68 -16.81 18.41
CA ASP A 96 -9.19 -16.78 19.80
C ASP A 96 -9.26 -18.16 20.45
N GLY A 97 -9.19 -19.22 19.66
CA GLY A 97 -9.03 -20.59 20.15
C GLY A 97 -7.64 -20.90 20.73
N ILE A 98 -6.64 -20.04 20.54
CA ILE A 98 -5.31 -20.16 21.13
C ILE A 98 -5.37 -19.74 22.61
N LYS A 99 -4.79 -20.56 23.50
CA LYS A 99 -4.91 -20.40 24.97
C LYS A 99 -3.90 -19.44 25.58
N ILE A 100 -2.95 -18.94 24.82
CA ILE A 100 -1.90 -17.98 25.22
C ILE A 100 -2.10 -16.66 24.44
N PRO A 101 -1.51 -15.53 24.87
CA PRO A 101 -1.65 -14.27 24.18
C PRO A 101 -1.29 -14.35 22.68
N VAL A 102 -2.08 -13.70 21.83
CA VAL A 102 -1.86 -13.63 20.38
C VAL A 102 -1.75 -12.17 19.97
N HIS A 103 -0.67 -11.83 19.29
CA HIS A 103 -0.41 -10.48 18.76
C HIS A 103 -0.44 -10.54 17.23
N VAL A 104 -1.26 -9.72 16.60
CA VAL A 104 -1.56 -9.81 15.16
C VAL A 104 -1.38 -8.45 14.51
N ILE A 105 -0.73 -8.42 13.35
CA ILE A 105 -0.77 -7.29 12.42
C ILE A 105 -1.44 -7.72 11.12
N PRO A 106 -2.10 -6.84 10.37
CA PRO A 106 -2.56 -7.16 9.02
C PRO A 106 -1.39 -7.23 8.03
N GLY A 107 -1.59 -7.94 6.91
CA GLY A 107 -0.72 -7.93 5.75
C GLY A 107 -1.40 -7.27 4.54
N ASN A 108 -0.78 -7.40 3.36
CA ASN A 108 -1.32 -6.77 2.16
C ASN A 108 -2.64 -7.42 1.68
N HIS A 109 -2.86 -8.69 1.94
CA HIS A 109 -4.13 -9.35 1.63
C HIS A 109 -5.28 -8.86 2.52
N ASP A 110 -4.98 -8.45 3.75
CA ASP A 110 -5.97 -7.90 4.68
C ASP A 110 -6.34 -6.43 4.37
N THR A 111 -5.45 -5.69 3.68
CA THR A 111 -5.59 -4.25 3.48
C THR A 111 -5.95 -3.87 2.06
N LYS A 112 -5.25 -4.40 1.05
CA LYS A 112 -5.35 -3.98 -0.36
C LYS A 112 -6.70 -4.28 -0.99
N TRP A 113 -7.25 -5.46 -0.73
CA TRP A 113 -8.52 -5.92 -1.30
C TRP A 113 -9.67 -5.88 -0.29
N SER A 114 -9.43 -5.22 0.82
CA SER A 114 -10.43 -5.07 1.87
C SER A 114 -11.61 -4.23 1.40
N GLU A 115 -12.81 -4.78 1.50
CA GLU A 115 -14.06 -4.09 1.22
C GLU A 115 -14.31 -2.87 2.13
N SER A 116 -13.54 -2.76 3.21
CA SER A 116 -13.60 -1.67 4.19
C SER A 116 -12.40 -0.73 4.14
N GLY A 117 -11.43 -0.96 3.22
CA GLY A 117 -10.16 -0.26 3.25
C GLY A 117 -9.40 -0.52 4.57
N ALA A 118 -9.37 -1.76 5.03
CA ALA A 118 -8.77 -2.25 6.27
C ALA A 118 -9.47 -1.82 7.58
N THR A 119 -10.50 -0.96 7.54
CA THR A 119 -11.12 -0.45 8.78
C THR A 119 -11.93 -1.50 9.54
N ASP A 120 -12.34 -2.61 8.92
CA ASP A 120 -12.97 -3.74 9.62
C ASP A 120 -11.97 -4.57 10.44
N PHE A 121 -10.67 -4.52 10.14
CA PHE A 121 -9.64 -5.12 10.97
C PHE A 121 -9.68 -4.53 12.39
N LEU A 122 -9.71 -3.19 12.50
CA LEU A 122 -9.78 -2.47 13.77
C LEU A 122 -11.08 -2.69 14.58
N ARG A 123 -12.11 -3.27 13.96
CA ARG A 123 -13.35 -3.66 14.67
C ARG A 123 -13.22 -4.99 15.41
N LEU A 124 -12.27 -5.82 14.99
CA LEU A 124 -12.06 -7.18 15.52
C LEU A 124 -10.83 -7.25 16.41
N TRP A 125 -9.76 -6.59 16.02
CA TRP A 125 -8.58 -6.39 16.84
C TRP A 125 -8.55 -4.92 17.30
N PRO A 126 -8.25 -4.65 18.59
CA PRO A 126 -8.30 -3.28 19.12
C PRO A 126 -7.30 -2.35 18.43
N GLU A 127 -6.23 -2.92 17.85
CA GLU A 127 -5.20 -2.19 17.10
C GLU A 127 -4.73 -3.04 15.91
N ASP A 128 -4.27 -2.37 14.84
CA ASP A 128 -3.60 -2.98 13.68
C ASP A 128 -2.08 -3.05 13.84
N ARG A 129 -1.61 -2.75 15.04
CA ARG A 129 -0.22 -2.73 15.50
C ARG A 129 -0.20 -3.06 16.98
N PHE A 130 0.99 -3.42 17.50
CA PHE A 130 1.11 -3.74 18.90
C PHE A 130 2.48 -3.37 19.48
N VAL A 131 2.53 -3.19 20.80
CA VAL A 131 3.75 -3.12 21.58
C VAL A 131 3.55 -3.88 22.89
N PHE A 132 4.49 -4.75 23.24
CA PHE A 132 4.50 -5.43 24.53
C PHE A 132 5.93 -5.79 24.94
N GLU A 133 6.13 -6.05 26.22
CA GLU A 133 7.40 -6.48 26.76
C GLU A 133 7.35 -7.95 27.18
N HIS A 134 8.40 -8.71 26.86
CA HIS A 134 8.57 -10.07 27.33
C HIS A 134 10.04 -10.46 27.39
N GLY A 135 10.46 -11.09 28.49
CA GLY A 135 11.84 -11.57 28.65
C GLY A 135 12.91 -10.48 28.51
N GLY A 136 12.61 -9.22 28.87
CA GLY A 136 13.53 -8.09 28.73
C GLY A 136 13.58 -7.47 27.32
N PHE A 137 12.83 -8.00 26.36
CA PHE A 137 12.70 -7.46 24.99
C PHE A 137 11.41 -6.67 24.84
N CYS A 138 11.48 -5.59 24.07
CA CYS A 138 10.31 -4.89 23.56
C CYS A 138 9.95 -5.43 22.17
N PHE A 139 8.75 -5.99 22.04
CA PHE A 139 8.18 -6.46 20.77
C PHE A 139 7.29 -5.37 20.19
N ILE A 140 7.57 -4.94 18.97
CA ILE A 140 6.80 -3.92 18.25
C ILE A 140 6.35 -4.48 16.93
N GLY A 141 5.03 -4.57 16.71
CA GLY A 141 4.44 -4.98 15.45
C GLY A 141 3.77 -3.81 14.75
N MET A 142 4.04 -3.62 13.46
CA MET A 142 3.45 -2.58 12.63
C MET A 142 3.38 -3.05 11.18
N HIS A 143 2.26 -2.76 10.51
CA HIS A 143 2.09 -3.11 9.10
C HIS A 143 2.43 -1.93 8.17
N GLU A 144 2.80 -2.25 6.96
CA GLU A 144 3.09 -1.35 5.85
C GLU A 144 2.14 -1.60 4.67
N GLY A 145 1.04 -2.27 4.96
CA GLY A 145 0.12 -2.77 3.96
C GLY A 145 -0.32 -1.70 2.99
N PRO A 146 -0.35 -2.02 1.68
CA PRO A 146 -0.91 -1.12 0.70
C PRO A 146 -2.39 -0.92 1.01
N LEU A 147 -2.77 0.34 1.22
CA LEU A 147 -4.18 0.69 1.33
C LEU A 147 -4.79 0.71 -0.06
N MET A 148 -5.79 -0.17 -0.31
CA MET A 148 -6.54 -0.17 -1.56
C MET A 148 -5.60 -0.10 -2.79
N LYS A 149 -5.95 0.22 -3.92
CA LYS A 149 -5.25 0.47 -5.21
C LYS A 149 -3.72 0.25 -5.31
N MET A 150 -2.97 0.25 -4.22
CA MET A 150 -1.51 0.05 -4.24
C MET A 150 -1.12 -1.43 -4.38
N GLY A 151 0.01 -1.64 -5.03
CA GLY A 151 0.62 -2.97 -5.12
C GLY A 151 1.75 -3.21 -4.14
N ASP A 152 2.50 -2.15 -3.85
CA ASP A 152 3.69 -2.18 -3.00
C ASP A 152 3.35 -1.70 -1.58
N GLY A 153 4.15 -2.07 -0.60
CA GLY A 153 4.05 -1.56 0.77
C GLY A 153 4.36 -0.07 0.87
N HIS A 154 3.82 0.56 1.88
CA HIS A 154 4.09 1.97 2.21
C HIS A 154 3.85 2.23 3.68
N TRP A 155 4.84 2.74 4.38
CA TRP A 155 4.70 3.19 5.76
C TRP A 155 3.85 4.46 5.80
N ALA A 156 2.65 4.35 6.32
CA ALA A 156 1.76 5.49 6.44
C ALA A 156 2.29 6.52 7.46
N PRO A 157 2.16 7.83 7.23
CA PRO A 157 2.75 8.84 8.10
C PRO A 157 2.24 8.78 9.55
N GLN A 158 0.97 8.40 9.76
CA GLN A 158 0.42 8.19 11.10
C GLN A 158 1.09 7.01 11.83
N ASP A 159 1.48 5.95 11.10
CA ASP A 159 2.11 4.76 11.67
C ASP A 159 3.58 5.01 11.99
N VAL A 160 4.27 5.75 11.12
CA VAL A 160 5.64 6.20 11.38
C VAL A 160 5.70 7.08 12.64
N ARG A 161 4.75 8.02 12.81
CA ARG A 161 4.67 8.82 14.04
C ARG A 161 4.41 7.96 15.28
N TRP A 162 3.49 6.99 15.18
CA TRP A 162 3.21 6.06 16.28
C TRP A 162 4.46 5.27 16.67
N LEU A 163 5.21 4.75 15.71
CA LEU A 163 6.46 4.04 15.95
C LEU A 163 7.50 4.95 16.63
N GLU A 164 7.67 6.17 16.12
CA GLU A 164 8.60 7.14 16.70
C GLU A 164 8.24 7.48 18.15
N GLU A 165 6.95 7.70 18.44
CA GLU A 165 6.46 7.95 19.80
C GLU A 165 6.64 6.73 20.71
N THR A 166 6.42 5.52 20.18
CA THR A 166 6.60 4.26 20.90
C THR A 166 8.07 4.06 21.28
N LEU A 167 8.96 4.22 20.33
CA LEU A 167 10.41 4.11 20.56
C LEU A 167 10.93 5.18 21.54
N LYS A 168 10.40 6.40 21.51
CA LYS A 168 10.75 7.46 22.49
C LYS A 168 10.30 7.14 23.92
N LYS A 169 9.29 6.29 24.11
CA LYS A 169 8.78 5.87 25.42
C LYS A 169 9.56 4.70 26.03
N LEU A 170 10.47 4.09 25.29
CA LEU A 170 11.33 3.04 25.85
C LEU A 170 12.12 3.61 27.03
N PRO A 171 12.20 2.87 28.17
CA PRO A 171 12.92 3.31 29.35
C PRO A 171 14.38 3.62 29.08
N ASP A 172 15.00 2.84 28.19
CA ASP A 172 16.38 2.99 27.73
C ASP A 172 16.45 2.73 26.22
N ARG A 173 17.23 3.55 25.50
CA ARG A 173 17.55 3.31 24.07
C ARG A 173 18.27 1.99 23.81
N ASN A 174 18.92 1.47 24.86
CA ASN A 174 19.60 0.16 24.82
C ASN A 174 18.65 -1.02 25.04
N GLN A 175 17.39 -0.78 25.40
CA GLN A 175 16.41 -1.86 25.50
C GLN A 175 16.33 -2.61 24.17
N PRO A 176 16.52 -3.95 24.16
CA PRO A 176 16.49 -4.71 22.93
C PRO A 176 15.09 -4.73 22.31
N VAL A 177 15.00 -4.40 21.01
CA VAL A 177 13.75 -4.35 20.25
C VAL A 177 13.73 -5.50 19.24
N ILE A 178 12.62 -6.24 19.21
CA ILE A 178 12.26 -7.16 18.12
C ILE A 178 11.11 -6.51 17.36
N PHE A 179 11.36 -6.18 16.08
CA PHE A 179 10.38 -5.54 15.22
C PHE A 179 9.69 -6.57 14.34
N ILE A 180 8.37 -6.49 14.22
CA ILE A 180 7.55 -7.40 13.43
C ILE A 180 6.81 -6.59 12.37
N THR A 181 6.91 -7.03 11.12
CA THR A 181 6.24 -6.43 9.97
C THR A 181 5.77 -7.51 9.00
N HIS A 182 5.04 -7.15 7.96
CA HIS A 182 4.60 -8.16 6.99
C HIS A 182 5.57 -8.27 5.81
N TYR A 183 5.91 -7.16 5.12
CA TYR A 183 6.90 -7.18 4.04
C TYR A 183 8.34 -7.22 4.58
N PRO A 184 9.30 -7.81 3.86
CA PRO A 184 10.72 -7.48 4.05
C PRO A 184 10.95 -5.98 3.91
N ILE A 185 11.84 -5.39 4.73
CA ILE A 185 12.14 -3.95 4.64
C ILE A 185 13.15 -3.71 3.51
N ASP A 186 12.68 -3.78 2.29
CA ASP A 186 13.43 -3.58 1.06
C ASP A 186 12.65 -2.68 0.07
N ASP A 187 13.02 -2.70 -1.20
CA ASP A 187 12.38 -1.90 -2.26
C ASP A 187 10.94 -2.35 -2.63
N GLY A 188 10.43 -3.42 -2.04
CA GLY A 188 9.01 -3.76 -2.02
C GLY A 188 8.16 -2.78 -1.20
N ILE A 189 8.77 -1.93 -0.37
CA ILE A 189 8.13 -0.84 0.36
C ILE A 189 8.62 0.49 -0.19
N ALA A 190 7.74 1.32 -0.73
CA ALA A 190 8.12 2.55 -1.43
C ALA A 190 8.98 3.52 -0.60
N ASN A 191 8.74 3.61 0.71
CA ASN A 191 9.47 4.45 1.67
C ASN A 191 10.17 3.61 2.77
N TRP A 192 10.68 2.42 2.42
CA TRP A 192 11.26 1.43 3.34
C TRP A 192 12.27 2.01 4.34
N TYR A 193 13.11 2.93 3.89
CA TYR A 193 14.20 3.52 4.68
C TYR A 193 13.69 4.36 5.87
N VAL A 194 12.47 4.91 5.81
CA VAL A 194 11.93 5.77 6.88
C VAL A 194 11.86 5.02 8.21
N VAL A 195 11.36 3.79 8.19
CA VAL A 195 11.25 2.94 9.38
C VAL A 195 12.60 2.34 9.74
N LEU A 196 13.37 1.87 8.76
CA LEU A 196 14.69 1.29 9.03
C LEU A 196 15.64 2.32 9.67
N ASP A 197 15.68 3.56 9.16
CA ASP A 197 16.50 4.64 9.75
C ASP A 197 16.05 5.00 11.17
N LEU A 198 14.78 4.82 11.48
CA LEU A 198 14.26 5.02 12.84
C LEU A 198 14.67 3.88 13.77
N LEU A 199 14.49 2.63 13.35
CA LEU A 199 14.87 1.43 14.11
C LEU A 199 16.38 1.38 14.41
N LYS A 200 17.22 1.79 13.47
CA LYS A 200 18.68 1.84 13.63
C LYS A 200 19.16 2.83 14.71
N LYS A 201 18.32 3.75 15.17
CA LYS A 201 18.62 4.65 16.30
C LYS A 201 18.46 3.98 17.67
N TYR A 202 17.95 2.75 17.70
CA TYR A 202 17.68 1.97 18.90
C TYR A 202 18.36 0.61 18.83
N ASN A 203 18.34 -0.15 19.93
CA ASN A 203 18.96 -1.48 19.98
C ASN A 203 18.06 -2.55 19.33
N THR A 204 17.76 -2.38 18.04
CA THR A 204 16.96 -3.33 17.26
C THR A 204 17.76 -4.62 17.05
N GLN A 205 17.24 -5.74 17.53
CA GLN A 205 17.93 -7.04 17.49
C GLN A 205 17.66 -7.79 16.19
N VAL A 206 16.40 -7.77 15.74
CA VAL A 206 15.96 -8.50 14.55
C VAL A 206 14.64 -7.93 14.06
N ILE A 207 14.41 -8.08 12.75
CA ILE A 207 13.14 -7.79 12.09
C ILE A 207 12.55 -9.12 11.61
N LEU A 208 11.33 -9.45 12.08
CA LEU A 208 10.58 -10.62 11.64
C LEU A 208 9.54 -10.19 10.60
N CYS A 209 9.48 -10.90 9.47
CA CYS A 209 8.51 -10.59 8.40
C CYS A 209 7.90 -11.86 7.79
N GLY A 210 6.86 -11.68 6.97
CA GLY A 210 6.16 -12.72 6.22
C GLY A 210 6.23 -12.50 4.71
N HIS A 211 5.08 -12.52 4.03
CA HIS A 211 4.85 -12.16 2.64
C HIS A 211 5.44 -13.12 1.59
N GLY A 212 6.67 -13.56 1.74
CA GLY A 212 7.34 -14.41 0.74
C GLY A 212 7.01 -15.89 0.85
N HIS A 213 6.21 -16.31 1.82
CA HIS A 213 5.72 -17.67 2.07
C HIS A 213 6.81 -18.73 2.34
N ALA A 214 8.07 -18.32 2.49
CA ALA A 214 9.21 -19.21 2.69
C ALA A 214 10.12 -18.70 3.80
N ASN A 215 10.75 -19.62 4.53
CA ASN A 215 11.78 -19.27 5.48
C ASN A 215 13.01 -18.71 4.75
N HIS A 216 13.44 -17.50 5.12
CA HIS A 216 14.59 -16.82 4.53
C HIS A 216 15.22 -15.86 5.53
N ASP A 217 16.53 -15.66 5.47
CA ASP A 217 17.27 -14.68 6.26
C ASP A 217 17.63 -13.45 5.44
N TYR A 218 17.71 -12.31 6.09
CA TYR A 218 18.04 -11.00 5.51
C TYR A 218 19.04 -10.25 6.37
N ILE A 219 19.70 -9.28 5.77
CA ILE A 219 20.41 -8.20 6.48
C ILE A 219 19.93 -6.88 5.90
N PHE A 220 19.15 -6.13 6.68
CA PHE A 220 18.63 -4.82 6.29
C PHE A 220 19.59 -3.73 6.78
N GLU A 221 20.58 -3.35 5.97
CA GLU A 221 21.64 -2.39 6.34
C GLU A 221 22.24 -2.69 7.73
N GLY A 222 22.68 -3.92 7.93
CA GLY A 222 23.27 -4.39 9.19
C GLY A 222 22.27 -4.93 10.23
N VAL A 223 20.98 -4.62 10.11
CA VAL A 223 19.95 -5.18 11.00
C VAL A 223 19.58 -6.59 10.55
N PRO A 224 19.72 -7.62 11.40
CA PRO A 224 19.29 -8.97 11.06
C PRO A 224 17.78 -9.02 10.75
N GLY A 225 17.42 -9.76 9.71
CA GLY A 225 16.02 -10.00 9.33
C GLY A 225 15.73 -11.48 9.13
N VAL A 226 14.53 -11.90 9.45
CA VAL A 226 14.07 -13.27 9.24
C VAL A 226 12.66 -13.24 8.67
N MET A 227 12.47 -13.90 7.54
CA MET A 227 11.15 -14.12 6.95
C MET A 227 10.64 -15.51 7.35
N GLY A 228 9.40 -15.55 7.85
CA GLY A 228 8.72 -16.77 8.22
C GLY A 228 8.00 -17.42 7.05
N ARG A 229 7.91 -18.74 7.11
CA ARG A 229 7.08 -19.51 6.18
C ARG A 229 5.60 -19.17 6.31
N SER A 230 4.83 -19.33 5.23
CA SER A 230 3.37 -19.34 5.27
C SER A 230 2.83 -20.51 6.11
N ASN A 231 1.69 -20.29 6.76
CA ASN A 231 0.94 -21.36 7.42
C ASN A 231 0.34 -22.36 6.41
N LEU A 232 0.13 -21.95 5.17
CA LEU A 232 -0.50 -22.78 4.15
C LEU A 232 0.31 -24.04 3.80
N ARG A 233 -0.39 -25.14 3.60
CA ARG A 233 0.24 -26.40 3.13
C ARG A 233 0.68 -26.34 1.67
N VAL A 234 0.06 -25.52 0.82
CA VAL A 234 0.30 -25.41 -0.62
C VAL A 234 0.29 -26.79 -1.29
N ARG A 235 1.46 -27.45 -1.41
CA ARG A 235 1.61 -28.81 -1.97
C ARG A 235 2.11 -29.83 -0.94
N ALA A 236 2.32 -29.40 0.31
CA ALA A 236 2.76 -30.25 1.41
C ALA A 236 1.53 -30.97 2.03
N PRO A 237 1.75 -32.07 2.78
CA PRO A 237 0.68 -32.77 3.48
C PRO A 237 0.01 -31.94 4.58
N ALA A 238 0.75 -31.01 5.20
CA ALA A 238 0.27 -30.14 6.27
C ALA A 238 0.85 -28.73 6.14
N GLY A 239 0.11 -27.77 6.64
CA GLY A 239 0.61 -26.43 6.89
C GLY A 239 1.68 -26.40 7.99
N GLY A 240 2.04 -25.22 8.46
CA GLY A 240 3.01 -25.12 9.54
C GLY A 240 3.30 -23.70 9.98
N PHE A 241 4.20 -23.58 10.92
CA PHE A 241 4.62 -22.30 11.50
C PHE A 241 6.07 -22.40 12.00
N ASN A 242 6.64 -21.30 12.44
CA ASN A 242 7.93 -21.31 13.10
C ASN A 242 7.78 -21.29 14.63
N LEU A 243 8.69 -21.97 15.30
CA LEU A 243 8.93 -21.82 16.74
C LEU A 243 10.22 -21.04 16.93
N VAL A 244 10.13 -19.99 17.72
CA VAL A 244 11.26 -19.13 18.05
C VAL A 244 11.61 -19.34 19.52
N GLU A 245 12.89 -19.61 19.80
CA GLU A 245 13.42 -19.68 21.15
C GLU A 245 14.49 -18.61 21.35
N ILE A 246 14.40 -17.89 22.46
CA ILE A 246 15.43 -16.96 22.92
C ILE A 246 16.05 -17.55 24.19
N LYS A 247 17.35 -17.87 24.10
CA LYS A 247 18.11 -18.50 25.17
C LYS A 247 19.58 -18.09 25.08
N ASP A 248 20.20 -17.77 26.21
CA ASP A 248 21.62 -17.47 26.34
C ASP A 248 22.14 -16.43 25.34
N GLY A 249 21.33 -15.38 25.06
CA GLY A 249 21.66 -14.33 24.13
C GLY A 249 21.58 -14.73 22.63
N VAL A 250 20.92 -15.84 22.33
CA VAL A 250 20.71 -16.32 20.96
C VAL A 250 19.22 -16.52 20.69
N MET A 251 18.73 -16.00 19.60
CA MET A 251 17.43 -16.34 19.03
C MET A 251 17.62 -17.47 18.01
N THR A 252 16.87 -18.55 18.14
CA THR A 252 16.82 -19.62 17.16
C THR A 252 15.44 -19.75 16.56
N VAL A 253 15.37 -20.10 15.27
CA VAL A 253 14.12 -20.27 14.52
C VAL A 253 14.05 -21.69 13.99
N SER A 254 13.01 -22.42 14.37
CA SER A 254 12.77 -23.81 13.97
C SER A 254 11.44 -23.93 13.23
N GLU A 255 11.43 -24.64 12.13
CA GLU A 255 10.21 -24.94 11.38
C GLU A 255 9.45 -26.09 12.06
N ARG A 256 8.12 -25.94 12.14
CA ARG A 256 7.21 -26.99 12.57
C ARG A 256 6.11 -27.18 11.54
N ALA A 257 6.06 -28.35 10.90
CA ALA A 257 4.88 -28.78 10.17
C ALA A 257 3.80 -29.19 11.20
N THR A 258 2.57 -28.76 10.99
CA THR A 258 1.47 -28.94 11.93
C THR A 258 1.27 -30.43 12.29
N GLY A 259 1.24 -30.73 13.58
CA GLY A 259 1.08 -32.09 14.11
C GLY A 259 2.31 -33.00 13.98
N GLN A 260 3.48 -32.44 13.61
CA GLN A 260 4.73 -33.18 13.48
C GLN A 260 5.77 -32.70 14.52
N GLU A 261 6.90 -33.38 14.58
CA GLU A 261 8.03 -32.94 15.40
C GLU A 261 8.62 -31.63 14.86
N THR A 262 9.08 -30.76 15.77
CA THR A 262 9.79 -29.55 15.41
C THR A 262 11.16 -29.91 14.84
N LYS A 263 11.48 -29.38 13.66
CA LYS A 263 12.80 -29.57 13.05
C LYS A 263 13.88 -28.86 13.86
N PRO A 264 15.15 -29.26 13.75
CA PRO A 264 16.26 -28.47 14.28
C PRO A 264 16.20 -27.01 13.77
N PRO A 265 16.79 -26.06 14.52
CA PRO A 265 16.85 -24.67 14.07
C PRO A 265 17.48 -24.56 12.68
N TRP A 266 16.81 -23.86 11.78
CA TRP A 266 17.32 -23.56 10.44
C TRP A 266 18.05 -22.21 10.40
N HIS A 267 17.78 -21.32 11.37
CA HIS A 267 18.45 -20.03 11.47
C HIS A 267 18.66 -19.64 12.93
N SER A 268 19.69 -18.81 13.17
CA SER A 268 19.99 -18.25 14.49
C SER A 268 20.54 -16.84 14.39
N VAL A 269 20.14 -15.98 15.34
CA VAL A 269 20.61 -14.59 15.46
C VAL A 269 21.24 -14.43 16.84
N VAL A 270 22.50 -13.96 16.88
CA VAL A 270 23.14 -13.56 18.14
C VAL A 270 22.59 -12.20 18.56
N LEU A 271 21.97 -12.16 19.74
CA LEU A 271 21.38 -10.97 20.32
C LEU A 271 22.45 -10.24 21.15
N LYS A 272 22.74 -9.00 20.78
CA LYS A 272 23.80 -8.21 21.41
C LYS A 272 23.47 -6.72 21.32
N GLN A 273 24.19 -5.91 22.09
CA GLN A 273 24.13 -4.47 21.91
C GLN A 273 24.60 -4.09 20.51
N HIS A 274 23.78 -3.39 19.74
CA HIS A 274 24.09 -2.91 18.40
C HIS A 274 24.31 -1.39 18.39
N ASP A 275 25.30 -0.97 17.60
CA ASP A 275 25.50 0.43 17.20
C ASP A 275 25.48 0.50 15.67
N TYR A 276 24.30 0.73 15.13
CA TYR A 276 24.10 0.84 13.69
C TYR A 276 24.59 2.19 13.11
N GLY A 277 24.94 3.17 13.96
CA GLY A 277 25.49 4.46 13.54
C GLY A 277 26.86 4.35 12.90
N SER A 278 27.61 3.28 13.22
CA SER A 278 28.91 2.96 12.62
C SER A 278 28.84 2.17 11.32
N ASP A 279 27.66 1.68 10.94
CA ASP A 279 27.50 0.89 9.69
C ASP A 279 27.55 1.83 8.47
N THR A 280 28.46 1.53 7.55
CA THR A 280 28.64 2.28 6.29
C THR A 280 27.92 1.68 5.10
N ASN A 281 27.31 0.50 5.26
CA ASN A 281 26.53 -0.16 4.21
C ASN A 281 25.11 0.41 4.15
N HIS A 282 24.95 1.50 3.41
CA HIS A 282 23.67 2.12 3.18
C HIS A 282 23.22 1.93 1.74
N TYR A 283 22.01 1.45 1.54
CA TYR A 283 21.37 1.50 0.23
C TYR A 283 21.05 2.95 -0.17
N PRO A 284 21.07 3.28 -1.46
CA PRO A 284 20.78 4.63 -1.91
C PRO A 284 19.41 5.12 -1.41
N ARG A 285 19.39 6.28 -0.76
CA ARG A 285 18.14 6.98 -0.45
C ARG A 285 17.61 7.67 -1.70
N PRO A 286 16.29 7.83 -1.83
CA PRO A 286 15.72 8.59 -2.94
C PRO A 286 16.32 9.98 -3.02
N ASP A 287 16.74 10.40 -4.21
CA ASP A 287 17.26 11.74 -4.46
C ASP A 287 16.22 12.61 -5.19
N TYR A 288 16.51 13.88 -5.29
CA TYR A 288 15.70 14.89 -5.97
C TYR A 288 16.44 15.56 -7.13
N LEU A 289 17.49 14.91 -7.66
CA LEU A 289 18.34 15.45 -8.71
C LEU A 289 17.55 15.77 -9.99
N VAL A 290 16.45 15.03 -10.24
CA VAL A 290 15.55 15.31 -11.35
C VAL A 290 15.03 16.76 -11.33
N ASN A 291 14.79 17.34 -10.15
CA ASN A 291 14.27 18.71 -10.03
C ASN A 291 15.28 19.75 -10.57
N SER A 292 16.58 19.46 -10.49
CA SER A 292 17.61 20.36 -11.02
C SER A 292 17.67 20.39 -12.56
N ARG A 293 17.13 19.36 -13.23
CA ARG A 293 17.01 19.33 -14.70
C ARG A 293 15.91 20.28 -15.19
N TYR A 294 14.92 20.55 -14.33
CA TYR A 294 13.76 21.38 -14.65
C TYR A 294 13.59 22.51 -13.63
N PRO A 295 14.56 23.46 -13.54
CA PRO A 295 14.60 24.48 -12.47
C PRO A 295 13.43 25.47 -12.52
N LYS A 296 12.70 25.51 -13.64
CA LYS A 296 11.49 26.32 -13.79
C LYS A 296 10.24 25.63 -13.25
N VAL A 297 10.31 24.36 -12.84
CA VAL A 297 9.21 23.64 -12.21
C VAL A 297 9.37 23.72 -10.69
N GLN A 298 8.36 24.22 -10.01
CA GLN A 298 8.40 24.50 -8.58
C GLN A 298 7.13 24.08 -7.88
N THR A 299 7.25 23.59 -6.67
CA THR A 299 6.13 23.45 -5.75
C THR A 299 5.81 24.81 -5.16
N LEU A 300 4.62 25.36 -5.47
CA LEU A 300 4.20 26.67 -4.98
C LEU A 300 3.84 26.64 -3.51
N TRP A 301 3.17 25.58 -3.09
CA TRP A 301 2.84 25.33 -1.68
C TRP A 301 2.58 23.83 -1.48
N THR A 302 2.75 23.42 -0.23
CA THR A 302 2.39 22.09 0.27
C THR A 302 1.57 22.24 1.54
N HIS A 303 0.51 21.45 1.68
CA HIS A 303 -0.24 21.25 2.90
C HIS A 303 -0.09 19.78 3.31
N ASP A 304 0.39 19.55 4.52
CA ASP A 304 0.57 18.22 5.10
C ASP A 304 -0.56 17.96 6.10
N THR A 305 -1.37 16.92 5.84
CA THR A 305 -2.45 16.50 6.76
C THR A 305 -1.91 15.62 7.89
N GLY A 306 -0.72 15.07 7.71
CA GLY A 306 -0.11 14.11 8.61
C GLY A 306 -0.76 12.70 8.55
N ASN A 307 -1.72 12.45 7.68
CA ASN A 307 -2.37 11.16 7.50
C ASN A 307 -2.46 10.83 6.02
N THR A 308 -2.40 9.55 5.68
CA THR A 308 -2.48 9.10 4.29
C THR A 308 -3.67 9.70 3.56
N ILE A 309 -3.44 10.22 2.35
CA ILE A 309 -4.48 10.63 1.41
C ILE A 309 -4.50 9.61 0.27
N ALA A 310 -5.60 8.86 0.13
CA ALA A 310 -5.80 7.90 -0.95
C ALA A 310 -6.86 8.38 -1.97
N SER A 311 -7.13 9.68 -2.02
CA SER A 311 -8.13 10.31 -2.86
C SER A 311 -7.56 11.45 -3.72
N THR A 312 -8.21 11.66 -4.88
CA THR A 312 -7.93 12.80 -5.76
C THR A 312 -8.73 14.01 -5.27
N PRO A 313 -8.15 15.23 -5.22
CA PRO A 313 -8.91 16.42 -4.82
C PRO A 313 -10.02 16.77 -5.81
N ALA A 314 -11.16 17.24 -5.31
CA ALA A 314 -12.16 17.91 -6.14
C ALA A 314 -11.94 19.43 -6.09
N ILE A 315 -12.21 20.10 -7.22
CA ILE A 315 -12.07 21.55 -7.32
C ILE A 315 -13.44 22.22 -7.30
N TRP A 316 -13.61 23.15 -6.36
CA TRP A 316 -14.75 24.06 -6.32
C TRP A 316 -14.27 25.49 -6.29
N ARG A 317 -14.49 26.23 -7.39
CA ARG A 317 -13.98 27.61 -7.56
C ARG A 317 -12.47 27.70 -7.28
N ASP A 318 -12.07 28.39 -6.21
CA ASP A 318 -10.69 28.58 -5.76
C ASP A 318 -10.27 27.66 -4.60
N GLN A 319 -11.00 26.56 -4.38
CA GLN A 319 -10.75 25.59 -3.32
C GLN A 319 -10.52 24.19 -3.87
N ALA A 320 -9.58 23.48 -3.25
CA ALA A 320 -9.37 22.04 -3.38
C ALA A 320 -9.97 21.31 -2.18
N ILE A 321 -10.80 20.30 -2.42
CA ILE A 321 -11.49 19.53 -1.37
C ILE A 321 -10.99 18.10 -1.40
N VAL A 322 -10.49 17.58 -0.27
CA VAL A 322 -9.87 16.25 -0.17
C VAL A 322 -10.11 15.65 1.21
N GLY A 323 -10.23 14.33 1.29
CA GLY A 323 -10.32 13.57 2.55
C GLY A 323 -9.06 12.75 2.81
N ASP A 324 -8.80 12.44 4.09
CA ASP A 324 -7.68 11.63 4.53
C ASP A 324 -8.09 10.37 5.32
N ALA A 325 -7.11 9.53 5.67
CA ALA A 325 -7.30 8.29 6.41
C ALA A 325 -7.77 8.46 7.86
N SER A 326 -7.69 9.67 8.44
CA SER A 326 -8.26 9.96 9.76
C SER A 326 -9.77 10.24 9.72
N GLY A 327 -10.35 10.33 8.53
CA GLY A 327 -11.75 10.73 8.32
C GLY A 327 -11.95 12.23 8.23
N LYS A 328 -10.90 13.01 8.16
CA LYS A 328 -10.99 14.45 8.05
C LYS A 328 -11.01 14.89 6.59
N VAL A 329 -11.95 15.77 6.26
CA VAL A 329 -12.07 16.41 4.95
C VAL A 329 -11.64 17.86 5.08
N TYR A 330 -10.83 18.31 4.15
CA TYR A 330 -10.26 19.66 4.09
C TYR A 330 -10.72 20.37 2.84
N ALA A 331 -11.04 21.65 2.93
CA ALA A 331 -11.04 22.57 1.81
C ALA A 331 -9.84 23.49 1.93
N LEU A 332 -9.00 23.50 0.92
CA LEU A 332 -7.76 24.27 0.87
C LEU A 332 -7.86 25.34 -0.21
N ALA A 333 -7.47 26.57 0.10
CA ALA A 333 -7.40 27.65 -0.90
C ALA A 333 -6.35 27.28 -1.97
N LEU A 334 -6.73 27.20 -3.24
CA LEU A 334 -5.83 26.86 -4.37
C LEU A 334 -4.59 27.77 -4.45
N LYS A 335 -4.75 29.06 -4.12
CA LYS A 335 -3.65 30.02 -4.17
C LYS A 335 -2.57 29.77 -3.14
N SER A 336 -2.88 29.17 -1.97
CA SER A 336 -1.97 29.19 -0.81
C SER A 336 -1.90 27.90 -0.01
N GLY A 337 -2.72 26.89 -0.31
CA GLY A 337 -2.82 25.67 0.49
C GLY A 337 -3.42 25.86 1.89
N LYS A 338 -3.90 27.07 2.23
CA LYS A 338 -4.46 27.35 3.56
C LYS A 338 -5.84 26.73 3.72
N VAL A 339 -6.07 26.10 4.86
CA VAL A 339 -7.37 25.51 5.23
C VAL A 339 -8.42 26.62 5.30
N GLN A 340 -9.53 26.42 4.59
CA GLN A 340 -10.72 27.28 4.62
C GLN A 340 -11.78 26.72 5.57
N TRP A 341 -12.01 25.44 5.49
CA TRP A 341 -12.89 24.70 6.41
C TRP A 341 -12.46 23.23 6.50
N THR A 342 -12.93 22.57 7.54
CA THR A 342 -12.78 21.13 7.71
C THR A 342 -14.10 20.49 8.12
N PHE A 343 -14.24 19.20 7.81
CA PHE A 343 -15.35 18.35 8.25
C PHE A 343 -14.79 17.00 8.72
N ASN A 344 -15.36 16.42 9.78
CA ASN A 344 -14.93 15.13 10.29
C ASN A 344 -16.00 14.08 10.07
N THR A 345 -15.64 12.96 9.48
CA THR A 345 -16.42 11.72 9.48
C THR A 345 -15.98 10.85 10.65
N SER A 346 -16.67 9.74 10.88
CA SER A 346 -16.31 8.83 11.98
C SER A 346 -15.23 7.81 11.61
N ASN A 347 -14.79 7.77 10.33
CA ASN A 347 -13.76 6.85 9.84
C ASN A 347 -13.16 7.37 8.53
N ALA A 348 -12.17 6.67 7.96
CA ALA A 348 -11.38 7.08 6.81
C ALA A 348 -12.21 7.53 5.58
N VAL A 349 -11.71 8.54 4.86
CA VAL A 349 -12.25 9.01 3.59
C VAL A 349 -11.25 8.68 2.47
N TYR A 350 -11.45 7.52 1.83
CA TYR A 350 -10.67 7.10 0.66
C TYR A 350 -11.34 7.46 -0.67
N SER A 351 -12.61 7.80 -0.60
CA SER A 351 -13.42 8.25 -1.72
C SER A 351 -12.88 9.55 -2.30
N THR A 352 -12.73 9.62 -3.62
CA THR A 352 -12.47 10.87 -4.35
C THR A 352 -13.74 11.70 -4.35
N PRO A 353 -13.74 12.93 -3.77
CA PRO A 353 -14.92 13.78 -3.80
C PRO A 353 -15.31 14.20 -5.22
N GLU A 354 -16.58 14.49 -5.44
CA GLU A 354 -17.06 15.10 -6.69
C GLU A 354 -17.93 16.32 -6.39
N VAL A 355 -17.75 17.38 -7.18
CA VAL A 355 -18.47 18.65 -7.01
C VAL A 355 -19.50 18.83 -8.11
N SER A 356 -20.70 19.27 -7.73
CA SER A 356 -21.75 19.72 -8.67
C SER A 356 -22.49 20.90 -8.08
N GLY A 357 -22.47 22.03 -8.76
CA GLY A 357 -23.02 23.29 -8.25
C GLY A 357 -22.31 23.72 -6.96
N ASP A 358 -23.07 23.87 -5.89
CA ASP A 358 -22.56 24.28 -4.57
C ASP A 358 -22.43 23.08 -3.59
N LEU A 359 -22.57 21.85 -4.08
CA LEU A 359 -22.40 20.63 -3.28
C LEU A 359 -21.10 19.90 -3.63
N VAL A 360 -20.43 19.39 -2.62
CA VAL A 360 -19.39 18.38 -2.73
C VAL A 360 -19.91 17.08 -2.11
N VAL A 361 -19.80 15.98 -2.86
CA VAL A 361 -20.26 14.65 -2.43
C VAL A 361 -19.05 13.72 -2.33
N PHE A 362 -18.97 12.96 -1.25
CA PHE A 362 -17.95 11.93 -1.01
C PHE A 362 -18.53 10.83 -0.12
N ALA A 363 -17.79 9.75 0.04
CA ALA A 363 -18.15 8.66 0.93
C ALA A 363 -17.04 8.37 1.95
N SER A 364 -17.41 7.70 3.05
CA SER A 364 -16.49 7.31 4.11
C SER A 364 -16.66 5.83 4.46
N THR A 365 -15.61 5.23 4.98
CA THR A 365 -15.63 3.86 5.53
C THR A 365 -16.45 3.77 6.84
N ASP A 366 -17.00 4.89 7.32
CA ASP A 366 -18.03 4.88 8.37
C ASP A 366 -19.43 4.45 7.86
N GLY A 367 -19.57 4.19 6.55
CA GLY A 367 -20.79 3.74 5.91
C GLY A 367 -21.70 4.85 5.41
N ASN A 368 -21.23 6.10 5.37
CA ASN A 368 -22.04 7.22 4.90
C ASN A 368 -21.57 7.79 3.57
N VAL A 369 -22.52 8.20 2.75
CA VAL A 369 -22.35 9.16 1.66
C VAL A 369 -22.74 10.53 2.20
N TYR A 370 -21.85 11.50 2.09
CA TYR A 370 -22.05 12.86 2.56
C TYR A 370 -22.18 13.83 1.40
N ALA A 371 -23.07 14.78 1.50
CA ALA A 371 -23.05 16.00 0.70
C ALA A 371 -22.87 17.20 1.61
N LEU A 372 -21.86 18.00 1.35
CA LEU A 372 -21.59 19.23 2.06
C LEU A 372 -21.75 20.44 1.14
N LYS A 373 -22.10 21.59 1.71
CA LYS A 373 -21.99 22.87 1.03
C LYS A 373 -20.51 23.18 0.81
N ALA A 374 -20.06 23.19 -0.45
CA ALA A 374 -18.66 23.35 -0.81
C ALA A 374 -18.04 24.67 -0.28
N ALA A 375 -18.85 25.71 -0.10
CA ALA A 375 -18.42 27.00 0.41
C ALA A 375 -17.93 27.00 1.86
N ASN A 376 -18.44 26.13 2.72
CA ASN A 376 -18.21 26.21 4.17
C ASN A 376 -18.21 24.88 4.92
N GLY A 377 -18.29 23.75 4.21
CA GLY A 377 -18.26 22.41 4.79
C GLY A 377 -19.50 22.01 5.59
N LYS A 378 -20.58 22.81 5.59
CA LYS A 378 -21.81 22.45 6.31
C LYS A 378 -22.50 21.29 5.60
N GLU A 379 -22.90 20.28 6.38
CA GLU A 379 -23.64 19.14 5.85
C GLU A 379 -25.00 19.58 5.28
N ALA A 380 -25.25 19.16 4.05
CA ALA A 380 -26.54 19.34 3.39
C ALA A 380 -27.42 18.10 3.60
N TRP A 381 -26.85 16.94 3.41
CA TRP A 381 -27.48 15.65 3.67
C TRP A 381 -26.44 14.54 3.84
N ARG A 382 -26.87 13.41 4.42
CA ARG A 382 -26.13 12.13 4.42
C ARG A 382 -27.06 10.98 4.07
N TYR A 383 -26.49 9.94 3.47
CA TYR A 383 -27.14 8.66 3.24
C TYR A 383 -26.31 7.57 3.91
N THR A 384 -26.95 6.75 4.78
CA THR A 384 -26.26 5.74 5.59
C THR A 384 -26.47 4.35 5.02
N THR A 385 -25.42 3.55 4.96
CA THR A 385 -25.39 2.14 4.60
C THR A 385 -24.97 1.29 5.79
N SER A 386 -25.16 -0.02 5.72
CA SER A 386 -24.79 -0.96 6.80
C SER A 386 -23.31 -1.38 6.77
N ARG A 387 -22.60 -1.03 5.69
CA ARG A 387 -21.21 -1.42 5.44
C ARG A 387 -20.36 -0.21 5.04
N PRO A 388 -19.04 -0.27 5.17
CA PRO A 388 -18.12 0.76 4.69
C PRO A 388 -18.32 1.09 3.21
N ILE A 389 -17.98 2.33 2.82
CA ILE A 389 -17.98 2.75 1.42
C ILE A 389 -16.58 3.24 1.07
N VAL A 390 -15.90 2.50 0.20
CA VAL A 390 -14.58 2.86 -0.35
C VAL A 390 -14.69 3.47 -1.75
N ALA A 391 -15.83 3.27 -2.42
CA ALA A 391 -16.09 3.78 -3.76
C ALA A 391 -16.15 5.31 -3.80
N SER A 392 -15.80 5.87 -4.97
CA SER A 392 -15.97 7.29 -5.27
C SER A 392 -17.32 7.54 -5.95
N PRO A 393 -18.05 8.61 -5.62
CA PRO A 393 -19.28 8.95 -6.31
C PRO A 393 -19.03 9.44 -7.73
N ARG A 394 -20.03 9.31 -8.58
CA ARG A 394 -20.14 9.99 -9.87
C ARG A 394 -21.44 10.80 -9.91
N ILE A 395 -21.33 12.09 -10.21
CA ILE A 395 -22.49 12.97 -10.33
C ILE A 395 -22.79 13.21 -11.82
N ALA A 396 -24.00 12.90 -12.23
CA ALA A 396 -24.51 13.25 -13.57
C ALA A 396 -26.03 13.39 -13.53
N ASP A 397 -26.58 14.30 -14.32
CA ASP A 397 -28.03 14.52 -14.51
C ASP A 397 -28.83 14.64 -13.19
N GLY A 398 -28.25 15.31 -12.18
CA GLY A 398 -28.87 15.48 -10.86
C GLY A 398 -28.88 14.23 -9.96
N MET A 399 -28.15 13.19 -10.33
CA MET A 399 -28.00 11.94 -9.59
C MET A 399 -26.58 11.75 -9.09
N VAL A 400 -26.45 11.09 -7.93
CA VAL A 400 -25.20 10.58 -7.37
C VAL A 400 -25.18 9.06 -7.52
N TYR A 401 -24.29 8.55 -8.36
CA TYR A 401 -24.09 7.11 -8.58
C TYR A 401 -22.97 6.61 -7.70
N ILE A 402 -23.22 5.57 -6.88
CA ILE A 402 -22.23 5.04 -5.96
C ILE A 402 -22.46 3.56 -5.64
N GLY A 403 -21.39 2.79 -5.58
CA GLY A 403 -21.39 1.44 -5.04
C GLY A 403 -21.01 1.41 -3.57
N SER A 404 -21.21 0.28 -2.94
CA SER A 404 -20.84 0.06 -1.54
C SER A 404 -20.33 -1.36 -1.31
N SER A 405 -19.92 -1.64 -0.09
CA SER A 405 -19.50 -2.99 0.33
C SER A 405 -20.68 -3.88 0.75
N GLU A 406 -21.93 -3.43 0.53
CA GLU A 406 -23.14 -4.23 0.76
C GLU A 406 -23.52 -5.16 -0.40
N GLY A 407 -22.75 -5.16 -1.50
CA GLY A 407 -23.09 -5.92 -2.70
C GLY A 407 -24.17 -5.24 -3.56
N ASN A 408 -24.28 -3.91 -3.48
CA ASN A 408 -25.26 -3.14 -4.24
C ASN A 408 -24.66 -1.86 -4.83
N PHE A 409 -25.37 -1.31 -5.81
CA PHE A 409 -25.05 -0.05 -6.46
C PHE A 409 -26.31 0.84 -6.48
N ARG A 410 -26.16 2.17 -6.31
CA ARG A 410 -27.31 3.08 -6.12
C ARG A 410 -27.18 4.34 -6.96
N ALA A 411 -28.36 4.93 -7.25
CA ALA A 411 -28.50 6.35 -7.56
C ALA A 411 -29.24 7.05 -6.43
N LEU A 412 -28.66 8.14 -5.96
CA LEU A 412 -29.27 9.04 -5.00
C LEU A 412 -29.59 10.36 -5.71
N ASP A 413 -30.69 11.01 -5.34
CA ASP A 413 -30.99 12.36 -5.77
C ASP A 413 -29.97 13.34 -5.18
N LEU A 414 -29.31 14.11 -6.04
CA LEU A 414 -28.23 15.00 -5.63
C LEU A 414 -28.67 16.08 -4.62
N ALA A 415 -29.89 16.57 -4.76
CA ALA A 415 -30.36 17.66 -3.90
C ALA A 415 -30.74 17.20 -2.49
N SER A 416 -31.26 15.98 -2.37
CA SER A 416 -31.85 15.48 -1.11
C SER A 416 -31.15 14.27 -0.50
N GLY A 417 -30.29 13.58 -1.24
CA GLY A 417 -29.66 12.32 -0.82
C GLY A 417 -30.60 11.12 -0.77
N LYS A 418 -31.87 11.27 -1.21
CA LYS A 418 -32.83 10.18 -1.21
C LYS A 418 -32.50 9.16 -2.31
N PRO A 419 -32.65 7.84 -2.01
CA PRO A 419 -32.44 6.82 -3.04
C PRO A 419 -33.52 6.93 -4.13
N VAL A 420 -33.07 6.88 -5.38
CA VAL A 420 -33.93 6.87 -6.58
C VAL A 420 -34.10 5.44 -7.05
N TRP A 421 -33.01 4.70 -7.12
CA TRP A 421 -33.02 3.28 -7.41
C TRP A 421 -31.80 2.57 -6.77
N GLN A 422 -31.90 1.27 -6.62
CA GLN A 422 -30.85 0.39 -6.13
C GLN A 422 -30.80 -0.88 -7.00
N PHE A 423 -29.58 -1.34 -7.29
CA PHE A 423 -29.30 -2.60 -7.96
C PHE A 423 -28.62 -3.56 -6.95
N ASP A 424 -29.27 -4.68 -6.67
CA ASP A 424 -28.84 -5.71 -5.70
C ASP A 424 -28.33 -6.94 -6.45
N GLY A 425 -27.27 -6.85 -7.19
CA GLY A 425 -26.82 -7.96 -8.02
C GLY A 425 -25.32 -8.20 -8.01
N LEU A 426 -24.61 -7.58 -7.06
CA LEU A 426 -23.15 -7.66 -6.97
C LEU A 426 -22.74 -8.73 -5.95
N ALA A 427 -21.82 -9.61 -6.35
CA ALA A 427 -21.18 -10.57 -5.46
C ALA A 427 -19.83 -10.08 -4.90
N GLY A 428 -19.52 -8.81 -5.12
CA GLY A 428 -18.31 -8.13 -4.62
C GLY A 428 -18.55 -6.63 -4.47
N PHE A 429 -17.68 -5.96 -3.74
CA PHE A 429 -17.78 -4.53 -3.51
C PHE A 429 -17.31 -3.70 -4.72
N VAL A 430 -17.69 -2.44 -4.74
CA VAL A 430 -17.24 -1.43 -5.71
C VAL A 430 -16.20 -0.54 -5.05
N GLU A 431 -15.07 -0.32 -5.73
CA GLU A 431 -13.97 0.49 -5.21
C GLU A 431 -13.81 1.82 -5.95
N THR A 432 -13.97 1.81 -7.27
CA THR A 432 -13.57 2.92 -8.12
C THR A 432 -14.71 3.89 -8.43
N LYS A 433 -14.38 4.94 -9.17
CA LYS A 433 -15.33 5.93 -9.66
C LYS A 433 -16.08 5.41 -10.88
N PRO A 434 -17.42 5.41 -10.91
CA PRO A 434 -18.19 5.00 -12.08
C PRO A 434 -18.05 5.97 -13.25
N LEU A 435 -18.26 5.47 -14.47
CA LEU A 435 -18.40 6.25 -15.68
C LEU A 435 -19.89 6.38 -16.04
N VAL A 436 -20.34 7.58 -16.40
CA VAL A 436 -21.65 7.77 -17.04
C VAL A 436 -21.43 8.06 -18.52
N TYR A 437 -21.98 7.20 -19.37
CA TYR A 437 -21.84 7.31 -20.83
C TYR A 437 -23.04 6.67 -21.54
N ASP A 438 -23.58 7.34 -22.57
CA ASP A 438 -24.68 6.85 -23.41
C ASP A 438 -25.88 6.32 -22.59
N GLY A 439 -26.32 7.11 -21.58
CA GLY A 439 -27.45 6.76 -20.73
C GLY A 439 -27.22 5.57 -19.78
N LYS A 440 -25.98 5.13 -19.63
CA LYS A 440 -25.59 4.04 -18.73
C LYS A 440 -24.61 4.52 -17.68
N VAL A 441 -24.64 3.90 -16.50
CA VAL A 441 -23.60 3.98 -15.49
C VAL A 441 -22.79 2.69 -15.52
N ILE A 442 -21.45 2.81 -15.66
CA ILE A 442 -20.53 1.71 -15.91
C ILE A 442 -19.49 1.68 -14.81
N PHE A 443 -19.30 0.52 -14.17
CA PHE A 443 -18.38 0.32 -13.05
C PHE A 443 -17.93 -1.13 -12.94
N GLY A 444 -16.74 -1.34 -12.38
CA GLY A 444 -16.23 -2.66 -12.01
C GLY A 444 -16.58 -3.02 -10.58
N ALA A 445 -16.74 -4.32 -10.31
CA ALA A 445 -16.88 -4.86 -8.95
C ALA A 445 -15.89 -6.01 -8.71
N TRP A 446 -15.56 -6.29 -7.45
CA TRP A 446 -14.62 -7.35 -7.05
C TRP A 446 -15.22 -8.76 -7.16
N ASP A 447 -16.24 -8.92 -8.01
CA ASP A 447 -16.85 -10.18 -8.41
C ASP A 447 -16.49 -10.59 -9.85
N GLN A 448 -15.44 -10.01 -10.41
CA GLN A 448 -14.90 -10.26 -11.75
C GLN A 448 -15.67 -9.58 -12.90
N TYR A 449 -16.74 -8.83 -12.62
CA TYR A 449 -17.55 -8.21 -13.66
C TYR A 449 -17.35 -6.69 -13.77
N LEU A 450 -17.44 -6.23 -15.02
CA LEU A 450 -17.77 -4.85 -15.36
C LEU A 450 -19.27 -4.81 -15.65
N TYR A 451 -19.98 -3.91 -15.01
CA TYR A 451 -21.43 -3.72 -15.14
C TYR A 451 -21.75 -2.44 -15.88
N ALA A 452 -22.84 -2.46 -16.66
CA ALA A 452 -23.49 -1.28 -17.19
C ALA A 452 -24.98 -1.35 -16.83
N LEU A 453 -25.43 -0.37 -16.06
CA LEU A 453 -26.83 -0.21 -15.69
C LEU A 453 -27.42 0.98 -16.45
N ASP A 454 -28.71 0.91 -16.78
CA ASP A 454 -29.44 2.08 -17.25
C ASP A 454 -29.42 3.17 -16.16
N ALA A 455 -28.90 4.34 -16.48
CA ALA A 455 -28.63 5.39 -15.51
C ALA A 455 -29.91 5.93 -14.83
N LYS A 456 -31.07 5.87 -15.49
CA LYS A 456 -32.35 6.36 -14.94
C LYS A 456 -33.07 5.35 -14.08
N THR A 457 -32.95 4.06 -14.41
CA THR A 457 -33.79 3.00 -13.80
C THR A 457 -33.00 1.98 -12.97
N GLY A 458 -31.68 1.96 -13.07
CA GLY A 458 -30.81 0.97 -12.41
C GLY A 458 -30.91 -0.44 -13.00
N LYS A 459 -31.66 -0.65 -14.09
CA LYS A 459 -31.77 -1.95 -14.73
C LYS A 459 -30.47 -2.35 -15.39
N LEU A 460 -30.10 -3.63 -15.26
CA LEU A 460 -28.92 -4.18 -15.94
C LEU A 460 -29.10 -4.10 -17.46
N ALA A 461 -28.23 -3.36 -18.13
CA ALA A 461 -28.15 -3.31 -19.59
C ALA A 461 -27.26 -4.43 -20.09
N TRP A 462 -26.07 -4.57 -19.56
CA TRP A 462 -25.12 -5.64 -19.84
C TRP A 462 -24.09 -5.79 -18.70
N LYS A 463 -23.41 -6.93 -18.67
CA LYS A 463 -22.20 -7.15 -17.87
C LYS A 463 -21.17 -7.93 -18.66
N TRP A 464 -19.91 -7.68 -18.39
CA TRP A 464 -18.78 -8.32 -19.04
C TRP A 464 -17.76 -8.81 -18.01
N LYS A 465 -17.04 -9.89 -18.29
CA LYS A 465 -15.90 -10.34 -17.49
C LYS A 465 -14.73 -10.76 -18.38
N GLY A 466 -13.51 -10.68 -17.84
CA GLY A 466 -12.33 -11.18 -18.51
C GLY A 466 -12.33 -12.70 -18.70
N ASP A 467 -11.38 -13.19 -19.48
CA ASP A 467 -11.22 -14.59 -19.85
C ASP A 467 -10.56 -15.45 -18.75
N LYS A 468 -9.90 -14.84 -17.77
CA LYS A 468 -9.29 -15.54 -16.64
C LYS A 468 -10.16 -15.44 -15.39
N PRO A 469 -10.46 -16.57 -14.72
CA PRO A 469 -11.14 -16.52 -13.44
C PRO A 469 -10.21 -16.02 -12.33
N GLY A 470 -10.78 -15.38 -11.33
CA GLY A 470 -10.07 -14.92 -10.13
C GLY A 470 -10.52 -13.54 -9.68
N THR A 471 -10.90 -13.43 -8.43
CA THR A 471 -11.35 -12.16 -7.81
C THR A 471 -10.30 -11.07 -7.95
N LEU A 472 -9.02 -11.38 -7.73
CA LEU A 472 -7.90 -10.43 -7.87
C LEU A 472 -7.68 -9.90 -9.30
N LEU A 473 -8.33 -10.50 -10.30
CA LEU A 473 -8.27 -10.08 -11.69
C LEU A 473 -9.50 -9.24 -12.11
N SER A 474 -10.33 -8.85 -11.15
CA SER A 474 -11.54 -8.06 -11.39
C SER A 474 -11.22 -6.68 -11.96
N PRO A 475 -12.08 -6.14 -12.84
CA PRO A 475 -11.94 -4.76 -13.34
C PRO A 475 -12.33 -3.70 -12.29
N ALA A 476 -12.41 -4.07 -11.02
CA ALA A 476 -12.89 -3.22 -9.92
C ALA A 476 -11.96 -2.02 -9.63
N ALA A 477 -10.66 -2.17 -9.81
CA ALA A 477 -9.68 -1.09 -9.58
C ALA A 477 -9.49 -0.16 -10.79
N CYS A 478 -10.15 -0.43 -11.92
CA CYS A 478 -10.06 0.36 -13.14
C CYS A 478 -11.15 1.44 -13.19
N TRP A 479 -10.77 2.66 -13.50
CA TRP A 479 -11.71 3.71 -13.87
C TRP A 479 -11.99 3.58 -15.36
N PRO A 480 -13.18 3.11 -15.78
CA PRO A 480 -13.49 2.99 -17.20
C PRO A 480 -13.56 4.35 -17.88
N ILE A 481 -13.13 4.40 -19.14
CA ILE A 481 -13.27 5.58 -19.99
C ILE A 481 -14.08 5.23 -21.25
N ALA A 482 -14.66 6.23 -21.90
CA ALA A 482 -15.46 6.03 -23.10
C ALA A 482 -15.18 7.07 -24.17
N ALA A 483 -15.13 6.60 -25.43
CA ALA A 483 -15.09 7.44 -26.61
C ALA A 483 -15.57 6.66 -27.84
N ASN A 484 -16.16 7.33 -28.82
CA ASN A 484 -16.55 6.76 -30.12
C ASN A 484 -17.41 5.47 -29.99
N GLY A 485 -18.37 5.46 -29.04
CA GLY A 485 -19.24 4.30 -28.83
C GLY A 485 -18.55 3.09 -28.17
N LYS A 486 -17.34 3.24 -27.66
CA LYS A 486 -16.57 2.18 -27.01
C LYS A 486 -16.29 2.50 -25.56
N ILE A 487 -16.20 1.46 -24.72
CA ILE A 487 -15.68 1.51 -23.36
C ILE A 487 -14.29 0.91 -23.37
N PHE A 488 -13.31 1.61 -22.79
CA PHE A 488 -11.96 1.10 -22.65
C PHE A 488 -11.65 0.87 -21.16
N ILE A 489 -11.04 -0.29 -20.87
CA ILE A 489 -10.59 -0.65 -19.52
C ILE A 489 -9.22 -1.31 -19.57
N VAL A 490 -8.47 -1.17 -18.48
CA VAL A 490 -7.26 -1.92 -18.17
C VAL A 490 -7.42 -2.53 -16.78
N ALA A 491 -7.32 -3.83 -16.69
CA ALA A 491 -7.62 -4.58 -15.47
C ALA A 491 -6.35 -5.25 -14.89
N PRO A 492 -6.39 -5.73 -13.64
CA PRO A 492 -5.25 -6.41 -12.99
C PRO A 492 -4.73 -7.63 -13.74
N ASP A 493 -5.50 -8.20 -14.67
CA ASP A 493 -5.09 -9.30 -15.53
C ASP A 493 -4.08 -8.91 -16.64
N ARG A 494 -3.62 -7.64 -16.59
CA ARG A 494 -2.60 -7.06 -17.50
C ARG A 494 -3.05 -6.97 -18.95
N LYS A 495 -4.36 -6.86 -19.18
CA LYS A 495 -4.94 -6.74 -20.53
C LYS A 495 -5.68 -5.43 -20.70
N MET A 496 -5.55 -4.89 -21.89
CA MET A 496 -6.31 -3.75 -22.40
C MET A 496 -7.50 -4.26 -23.20
N THR A 497 -8.70 -3.72 -22.95
CA THR A 497 -9.94 -4.21 -23.55
C THR A 497 -10.78 -3.05 -24.04
N ALA A 498 -11.38 -3.19 -25.24
CA ALA A 498 -12.45 -2.32 -25.71
C ALA A 498 -13.75 -3.11 -25.87
N LEU A 499 -14.83 -2.54 -25.35
CA LEU A 499 -16.19 -3.08 -25.44
C LEU A 499 -17.07 -2.11 -26.23
N ASP A 500 -18.06 -2.64 -26.94
CA ASP A 500 -19.16 -1.82 -27.48
C ASP A 500 -19.97 -1.25 -26.31
N ALA A 501 -20.12 0.08 -26.25
CA ALA A 501 -20.77 0.76 -25.14
C ALA A 501 -22.26 0.43 -24.99
N ARG A 502 -22.93 0.07 -26.09
CA ARG A 502 -24.35 -0.23 -26.11
C ARG A 502 -24.65 -1.66 -25.66
N THR A 503 -23.83 -2.64 -26.11
CA THR A 503 -24.09 -4.07 -25.95
C THR A 503 -23.20 -4.76 -24.90
N GLY A 504 -22.02 -4.18 -24.56
CA GLY A 504 -21.01 -4.85 -23.76
C GLY A 504 -20.21 -5.91 -24.51
N GLU A 505 -20.41 -6.05 -25.82
CA GLU A 505 -19.66 -6.99 -26.66
C GLU A 505 -18.18 -6.59 -26.71
N GLN A 506 -17.31 -7.59 -26.55
CA GLN A 506 -15.86 -7.36 -26.63
C GLN A 506 -15.44 -7.17 -28.07
N LEU A 507 -15.04 -5.94 -28.40
CA LEU A 507 -14.55 -5.58 -29.73
C LEU A 507 -13.11 -6.08 -29.95
N TRP A 508 -12.26 -5.91 -28.94
CA TRP A 508 -10.90 -6.44 -28.92
C TRP A 508 -10.36 -6.52 -27.49
N ARG A 509 -9.32 -7.34 -27.29
CA ARG A 509 -8.60 -7.50 -26.03
C ARG A 509 -7.17 -7.93 -26.31
N THR A 510 -6.18 -7.28 -25.67
CA THR A 510 -4.77 -7.60 -25.85
C THR A 510 -3.98 -7.52 -24.55
N GLY A 511 -2.96 -8.37 -24.41
CA GLY A 511 -1.96 -8.36 -23.34
C GLY A 511 -0.58 -7.91 -23.78
N ASP A 512 -0.43 -7.37 -25.00
CA ASP A 512 0.87 -7.08 -25.62
C ASP A 512 1.64 -5.94 -24.92
N TYR A 513 0.95 -5.12 -24.11
CA TYR A 513 1.50 -3.90 -23.55
C TYR A 513 1.71 -3.95 -22.02
N VAL A 514 1.41 -5.07 -21.37
CA VAL A 514 1.56 -5.30 -19.92
C VAL A 514 1.01 -4.15 -19.06
N VAL A 515 -0.14 -3.59 -19.48
CA VAL A 515 -0.82 -2.48 -18.79
C VAL A 515 -1.59 -2.96 -17.58
N ARG A 516 -1.77 -2.06 -16.57
CA ARG A 516 -2.53 -2.38 -15.38
C ARG A 516 -3.15 -1.11 -14.78
N GLU A 517 -4.47 -1.08 -14.67
CA GLU A 517 -5.30 -0.18 -13.87
C GLU A 517 -5.17 1.34 -14.15
N SER A 518 -4.16 1.80 -14.92
CA SER A 518 -3.93 3.22 -15.22
C SER A 518 -4.29 3.53 -16.66
N ILE A 519 -5.34 4.32 -16.87
CA ILE A 519 -5.85 4.72 -18.16
C ILE A 519 -6.24 6.20 -18.13
N GLY A 520 -6.23 6.89 -19.26
CA GLY A 520 -6.70 8.26 -19.40
C GLY A 520 -7.26 8.52 -20.79
N LEU A 521 -8.08 9.54 -20.93
CA LEU A 521 -8.69 9.96 -22.21
C LEU A 521 -8.17 11.35 -22.59
N SER A 522 -7.85 11.57 -23.88
CA SER A 522 -7.52 12.91 -24.37
C SER A 522 -8.75 13.82 -24.32
N GLN A 523 -8.52 15.14 -24.16
CA GLN A 523 -9.61 16.11 -24.10
C GLN A 523 -10.46 16.12 -25.36
N ASP A 524 -9.85 15.90 -26.54
CA ASP A 524 -10.51 15.78 -27.83
C ASP A 524 -11.14 14.39 -28.09
N GLN A 525 -10.99 13.46 -27.14
CA GLN A 525 -11.47 12.09 -27.21
C GLN A 525 -10.93 11.26 -28.39
N THR A 526 -9.88 11.71 -29.06
CA THR A 526 -9.30 11.01 -30.22
C THR A 526 -8.29 9.93 -29.79
N ARG A 527 -7.77 10.03 -28.57
CA ARG A 527 -6.74 9.14 -28.02
C ARG A 527 -7.08 8.72 -26.60
N PHE A 528 -6.59 7.54 -26.21
CA PHE A 528 -6.52 7.16 -24.83
C PHE A 528 -5.09 6.77 -24.47
N TYR A 529 -4.73 7.00 -23.22
CA TYR A 529 -3.40 6.80 -22.68
C TYR A 529 -3.43 5.64 -21.69
N VAL A 530 -2.38 4.82 -21.70
CA VAL A 530 -2.20 3.77 -20.69
C VAL A 530 -0.76 3.76 -20.20
N ARG A 531 -0.59 3.44 -18.93
CA ARG A 531 0.71 3.20 -18.34
C ARG A 531 0.93 1.71 -18.17
N ALA A 532 2.07 1.22 -18.66
CA ALA A 532 2.51 -0.14 -18.46
C ALA A 532 3.26 -0.31 -17.14
N MET A 533 3.44 -1.55 -16.72
CA MET A 533 4.18 -1.90 -15.49
C MET A 533 5.70 -1.79 -15.64
N ASN A 534 6.20 -1.56 -16.85
CA ASN A 534 7.61 -1.68 -17.27
C ASN A 534 8.11 -0.40 -17.96
N ASP A 535 8.03 0.75 -17.30
CA ASP A 535 8.52 2.05 -17.78
C ASP A 535 7.75 2.71 -18.92
N PHE A 536 6.89 1.99 -19.62
CA PHE A 536 6.27 2.53 -20.83
C PHE A 536 4.94 3.24 -20.58
N ILE A 537 4.73 4.30 -21.36
CA ILE A 537 3.44 4.95 -21.54
C ILE A 537 3.11 4.88 -23.01
N TYR A 538 1.86 4.57 -23.30
CA TYR A 538 1.35 4.47 -24.67
C TYR A 538 0.15 5.36 -24.89
N ALA A 539 0.02 5.89 -26.11
CA ALA A 539 -1.21 6.47 -26.61
C ALA A 539 -1.77 5.62 -27.75
N PHE A 540 -3.07 5.40 -27.72
CA PHE A 540 -3.81 4.65 -28.73
C PHE A 540 -4.96 5.47 -29.30
N SER A 541 -5.31 5.20 -30.56
CA SER A 541 -6.49 5.77 -31.22
C SER A 541 -7.78 5.22 -30.63
N THR A 542 -8.74 6.08 -30.28
CA THR A 542 -10.09 5.67 -29.81
C THR A 542 -10.99 5.21 -30.96
N SER A 543 -10.77 5.67 -32.20
CA SER A 543 -11.61 5.36 -33.36
C SER A 543 -11.26 3.99 -33.97
N ALA A 544 -10.04 3.52 -33.85
CA ALA A 544 -9.56 2.30 -34.50
C ALA A 544 -10.35 1.05 -34.10
N ALA A 545 -10.50 0.11 -35.02
CA ALA A 545 -11.17 -1.16 -34.81
C ALA A 545 -10.33 -2.17 -34.01
N ARG A 546 -9.02 -1.96 -33.93
CA ARG A 546 -8.04 -2.72 -33.15
C ARG A 546 -7.11 -1.74 -32.43
N PRO A 547 -6.30 -2.18 -31.43
CA PRO A 547 -5.34 -1.29 -30.79
C PRO A 547 -4.37 -0.70 -31.82
N GLU A 548 -4.51 0.59 -32.10
CA GLU A 548 -3.64 1.36 -32.99
C GLU A 548 -2.83 2.34 -32.16
N LYS A 549 -1.54 2.02 -31.99
CA LYS A 549 -0.60 2.82 -31.21
C LYS A 549 -0.25 4.11 -31.97
N VAL A 550 -0.45 5.24 -31.32
CA VAL A 550 -0.12 6.58 -31.85
C VAL A 550 1.31 6.95 -31.51
N TRP A 551 1.70 6.74 -30.24
CA TRP A 551 3.06 6.93 -29.76
C TRP A 551 3.34 6.05 -28.53
N GLU A 552 4.61 5.90 -28.22
CA GLU A 552 5.11 5.28 -26.99
C GLU A 552 6.27 6.08 -26.42
N LEU A 553 6.43 6.02 -25.11
CA LEU A 553 7.55 6.58 -24.37
C LEU A 553 8.05 5.57 -23.35
N ASN A 554 9.37 5.29 -23.34
CA ASN A 554 10.02 4.73 -22.16
C ASN A 554 10.33 5.89 -21.20
N ALA A 555 9.63 5.97 -20.10
CA ALA A 555 9.76 7.06 -19.13
C ALA A 555 10.74 6.76 -17.98
N GLY A 556 11.25 5.52 -17.88
CA GLY A 556 12.28 5.14 -16.92
C GLY A 556 11.86 5.22 -15.44
N PHE A 557 10.57 5.02 -15.12
CA PHE A 557 10.06 5.11 -13.73
C PHE A 557 10.18 3.78 -12.96
N GLY A 558 10.65 2.71 -13.61
CA GLY A 558 10.78 1.39 -13.03
C GLY A 558 9.46 0.59 -13.01
N TYR A 559 9.45 -0.50 -12.27
CA TYR A 559 8.23 -1.27 -12.03
C TYR A 559 7.25 -0.47 -11.19
N ASP A 560 6.06 -0.20 -11.74
CA ASP A 560 5.04 0.59 -11.07
C ASP A 560 3.64 0.02 -11.39
N ILE A 561 2.89 -0.31 -10.33
CA ILE A 561 1.51 -0.82 -10.40
C ILE A 561 0.50 0.10 -9.72
N ASN A 562 0.90 1.36 -9.47
CA ASN A 562 0.00 2.38 -8.95
C ASN A 562 -1.17 2.63 -9.91
N SER A 563 -2.40 2.64 -9.41
CA SER A 563 -3.63 2.83 -10.19
C SER A 563 -4.03 4.30 -10.41
N ALA A 564 -3.06 5.24 -10.41
CA ALA A 564 -3.32 6.64 -10.75
C ALA A 564 -3.63 6.80 -12.24
N MET A 565 -4.68 7.57 -12.56
CA MET A 565 -5.10 7.84 -13.95
C MET A 565 -4.17 8.86 -14.61
N LEU A 566 -4.04 8.75 -15.94
CA LEU A 566 -3.37 9.77 -16.76
C LEU A 566 -4.39 10.85 -17.12
N VAL A 567 -4.03 12.11 -16.92
CA VAL A 567 -4.95 13.23 -17.12
C VAL A 567 -4.36 14.25 -18.09
N GLU A 568 -5.05 14.50 -19.20
CA GLU A 568 -4.67 15.54 -20.16
C GLU A 568 -5.36 16.87 -19.86
N LYS A 569 -4.60 17.95 -19.95
CA LYS A 569 -5.09 19.32 -19.90
C LYS A 569 -4.33 20.22 -20.88
N ASP A 570 -5.05 20.86 -21.79
CA ASP A 570 -4.51 21.85 -22.74
C ASP A 570 -3.25 21.33 -23.47
N GLY A 571 -3.31 20.07 -23.96
CA GLY A 571 -2.23 19.42 -24.72
C GLY A 571 -1.05 18.91 -23.89
N VAL A 572 -1.16 18.91 -22.56
CA VAL A 572 -0.18 18.31 -21.65
C VAL A 572 -0.80 17.14 -20.90
N LEU A 573 -0.15 15.99 -20.95
CA LEU A 573 -0.53 14.77 -20.22
C LEU A 573 0.26 14.70 -18.91
N PHE A 574 -0.47 14.61 -17.81
CA PHE A 574 0.10 14.51 -16.47
C PHE A 574 -0.16 13.15 -15.83
N TYR A 575 0.82 12.64 -15.07
CA TYR A 575 0.62 11.48 -14.20
C TYR A 575 1.66 11.44 -13.07
N GLY A 576 1.29 10.80 -11.97
CA GLY A 576 2.15 10.56 -10.82
C GLY A 576 2.53 9.10 -10.67
N THR A 577 3.69 8.84 -10.10
CA THR A 577 4.26 7.50 -9.87
C THR A 577 4.17 7.06 -8.41
N LYS A 578 4.47 5.78 -8.16
CA LYS A 578 4.50 5.21 -6.80
C LYS A 578 5.54 5.83 -5.88
N ASN A 579 6.57 6.47 -6.44
CA ASN A 579 7.69 7.04 -5.69
C ASN A 579 7.73 8.56 -5.71
N GLY A 580 6.57 9.21 -5.89
CA GLY A 580 6.41 10.65 -5.77
C GLY A 580 6.96 11.48 -6.93
N LEU A 581 7.19 10.87 -8.10
CA LEU A 581 7.64 11.56 -9.31
C LEU A 581 6.42 11.94 -10.16
N LEU A 582 6.28 13.22 -10.47
CA LEU A 582 5.27 13.80 -11.33
C LEU A 582 5.86 14.02 -12.71
N PHE A 583 5.16 13.58 -13.75
CA PHE A 583 5.50 13.77 -15.16
C PHE A 583 4.51 14.70 -15.86
N ALA A 584 5.03 15.53 -16.76
CA ALA A 584 4.25 16.24 -17.76
C ALA A 584 4.81 15.93 -19.15
N LEU A 585 3.96 15.41 -20.02
CA LEU A 585 4.30 15.00 -21.37
C LEU A 585 3.56 15.86 -22.38
N ASP A 586 4.13 16.05 -23.56
CA ASP A 586 3.38 16.52 -24.70
C ASP A 586 2.35 15.47 -25.12
N ALA A 587 1.08 15.76 -25.02
CA ALA A 587 0.01 14.80 -25.24
C ALA A 587 -0.06 14.28 -26.70
N LYS A 588 0.48 15.04 -27.66
CA LYS A 588 0.48 14.69 -29.07
C LYS A 588 1.63 13.73 -29.45
N THR A 589 2.79 13.92 -28.83
CA THR A 589 4.04 13.23 -29.21
C THR A 589 4.57 12.26 -28.16
N GLY A 590 4.11 12.38 -26.92
CA GLY A 590 4.64 11.63 -25.77
C GLY A 590 5.97 12.18 -25.21
N ALA A 591 6.52 13.25 -25.78
CA ALA A 591 7.79 13.82 -25.33
C ALA A 591 7.69 14.38 -23.91
N ILE A 592 8.69 14.09 -23.06
CA ILE A 592 8.75 14.65 -21.70
C ILE A 592 8.97 16.16 -21.80
N LYS A 593 8.05 16.93 -21.25
CA LYS A 593 8.17 18.39 -21.10
C LYS A 593 8.93 18.74 -19.82
N TRP A 594 8.58 18.07 -18.72
CA TRP A 594 9.25 18.22 -17.45
C TRP A 594 8.88 17.07 -16.49
N GLU A 595 9.70 16.93 -15.48
CA GLU A 595 9.52 16.03 -14.35
C GLU A 595 9.72 16.80 -13.05
N HIS A 596 9.05 16.39 -11.98
CA HIS A 596 9.21 16.99 -10.66
C HIS A 596 8.98 15.97 -9.55
N LYS A 597 9.96 15.79 -8.69
CA LYS A 597 9.86 14.90 -7.53
C LYS A 597 9.40 15.69 -6.30
N LEU A 598 8.25 15.27 -5.76
CA LEU A 598 7.63 15.89 -4.59
C LEU A 598 8.01 15.20 -3.28
N GLY A 599 8.24 13.90 -3.34
CA GLY A 599 8.50 13.08 -2.17
C GLY A 599 8.76 11.63 -2.56
N THR A 600 8.37 10.72 -1.70
CA THR A 600 8.46 9.27 -1.89
C THR A 600 7.11 8.58 -1.75
N GLY A 601 6.07 9.32 -1.38
CA GLY A 601 4.71 8.83 -1.29
C GLY A 601 4.13 8.48 -2.66
N VAL A 602 3.31 7.43 -2.68
CA VAL A 602 2.53 7.06 -3.87
C VAL A 602 1.58 8.18 -4.23
N MET A 603 1.66 8.66 -5.47
CA MET A 603 0.80 9.75 -5.93
C MET A 603 -0.57 9.24 -6.36
N ASN A 604 -1.61 9.95 -5.97
CA ASN A 604 -2.95 9.75 -6.51
C ASN A 604 -3.08 10.32 -7.93
N THR A 605 -4.24 10.10 -8.56
CA THR A 605 -4.58 10.78 -9.80
C THR A 605 -4.45 12.29 -9.61
N VAL A 606 -3.71 12.94 -10.48
CA VAL A 606 -3.44 14.37 -10.39
C VAL A 606 -4.60 15.21 -10.96
N VAL A 607 -4.68 16.47 -10.56
CA VAL A 607 -5.69 17.42 -11.06
C VAL A 607 -5.02 18.61 -11.74
N PRO A 608 -4.82 18.57 -13.06
CA PRO A 608 -4.30 19.71 -13.80
C PRO A 608 -5.29 20.88 -13.78
N LEU A 609 -4.80 22.05 -13.34
CA LEU A 609 -5.56 23.30 -13.38
C LEU A 609 -5.38 24.01 -14.74
N SER A 610 -4.20 23.83 -15.35
CA SER A 610 -3.84 24.31 -16.69
C SER A 610 -2.75 23.43 -17.30
N SER A 611 -2.23 23.77 -18.47
CA SER A 611 -1.03 23.12 -19.04
C SER A 611 0.25 23.31 -18.23
N THR A 612 0.26 24.22 -17.24
CA THR A 612 1.43 24.55 -16.44
C THR A 612 1.25 24.37 -14.95
N GLN A 613 0.01 24.23 -14.47
CA GLN A 613 -0.27 24.06 -13.04
C GLN A 613 -1.01 22.75 -12.78
N VAL A 614 -0.56 21.99 -11.80
CA VAL A 614 -1.16 20.71 -11.40
C VAL A 614 -1.21 20.57 -9.89
N LEU A 615 -2.38 20.22 -9.37
CA LEU A 615 -2.59 19.88 -7.98
C LEU A 615 -2.40 18.36 -7.81
N THR A 616 -1.68 17.98 -6.75
CA THR A 616 -1.36 16.58 -6.46
C THR A 616 -1.70 16.23 -5.02
N THR A 617 -1.95 14.96 -4.77
CA THR A 617 -2.01 14.36 -3.43
C THR A 617 -1.21 13.07 -3.43
N ASP A 618 -0.69 12.68 -2.26
CA ASP A 618 0.06 11.45 -2.10
C ASP A 618 -0.25 10.73 -0.77
N PHE A 619 0.27 9.53 -0.65
CA PHE A 619 0.08 8.68 0.53
C PHE A 619 0.89 9.14 1.75
N ASP A 620 1.86 10.05 1.56
CA ASP A 620 2.52 10.74 2.68
C ASP A 620 1.64 11.85 3.31
N GLY A 621 0.40 12.01 2.82
CA GLY A 621 -0.56 12.98 3.35
C GLY A 621 -0.40 14.39 2.83
N ARG A 622 0.32 14.58 1.73
CA ARG A 622 0.56 15.90 1.13
C ARG A 622 -0.49 16.26 0.11
N VAL A 623 -0.87 17.52 0.14
CA VAL A 623 -1.57 18.21 -0.96
C VAL A 623 -0.61 19.29 -1.46
N ALA A 624 -0.24 19.26 -2.74
CA ALA A 624 0.73 20.20 -3.28
C ALA A 624 0.29 20.77 -4.63
N LEU A 625 0.57 22.06 -4.85
CA LEU A 625 0.41 22.71 -6.15
C LEU A 625 1.78 22.89 -6.80
N VAL A 626 1.96 22.27 -7.95
CA VAL A 626 3.18 22.39 -8.77
C VAL A 626 2.92 23.28 -9.97
N GLU A 627 3.88 24.13 -10.29
CA GLU A 627 3.83 25.03 -11.45
C GLU A 627 5.11 24.92 -12.27
N ALA A 628 4.94 24.78 -13.59
CA ALA A 628 6.01 24.96 -14.56
C ALA A 628 5.93 26.39 -15.14
N ARG A 629 6.92 27.22 -14.85
CA ARG A 629 7.01 28.58 -15.37
C ARG A 629 7.52 28.57 -16.82
N PRO A 630 7.12 29.55 -17.65
CA PRO A 630 7.58 29.65 -19.03
C PRO A 630 9.10 29.81 -19.19
#